data_6f24c77cc23988165d1dfa2bff8ac911
#
_entry.id   6f24c77cc23988165d1dfa2bff8ac911
#
_cell.length_a   1.000
_cell.length_b   1.000
_cell.length_c   1.000
_cell.angle_alpha   90.00
_cell.angle_beta   90.00
_cell.angle_gamma   90.00
#
_symmetry.space_group_name_H-M   'P 1'
#
loop_
_entity.id
_entity.type
_entity.pdbx_description
1 polymer ?
#
loop_
_entity_poly.entity_id
_entity_poly.type
_entity_poly.pdbx_seq_one_letter_code
_entity_poly.pdbx_strand_id
1 'polypeptide(L)'
;MLCGATVAYKIIEIIYERLNLNPEDLNEYRQLAAIATIGDVVDLEDENRILVKFGLSTLKNTKNTGIRALADACQIDIASLSSYHIGFVIGPCLNAGGRLETARHAVSLLMEENPGEARVKAEKLRSLNEERKDMTEKEAAKAIDMVENTELINDNVLVVYLPECHESVAGIIAGRVKEYFYRPTFVITDAAEGAKGSGRSIEGYNMFEEITRCGYLLNKFGGHPMAAGISLDKENIDEFRWQLNHNQKLTKEQLTPVTWIDVPMPLGYAGFPLIEQLKLLEPFGKGNEKPVFADKNLRVRQASIIGKNRNVLKMVLEDANAYSYAAIMFRAD
;
A
#
# COMPACT_ATOMS: atom_id res chain seq x y z
N MET A 1 3.69 -13.23 12.64
CA MET A 1 2.25 -13.01 12.98
C MET A 1 1.41 -13.44 11.78
N LEU A 2 0.18 -14.00 11.98
CA LEU A 2 -0.74 -14.39 10.90
C LEU A 2 -1.89 -13.40 10.78
N CYS A 3 -2.39 -13.13 9.58
CA CYS A 3 -3.63 -12.37 9.40
C CYS A 3 -4.86 -13.23 9.75
N GLY A 4 -6.03 -12.58 9.95
CA GLY A 4 -7.26 -13.27 10.34
C GLY A 4 -7.69 -14.37 9.37
N ALA A 5 -7.56 -14.17 8.06
CA ALA A 5 -7.89 -15.18 7.05
C ALA A 5 -6.95 -16.39 7.13
N THR A 6 -5.66 -16.18 7.42
CA THR A 6 -4.71 -17.29 7.60
C THR A 6 -5.01 -18.08 8.86
N VAL A 7 -5.42 -17.42 9.96
CA VAL A 7 -5.88 -18.14 11.17
C VAL A 7 -7.11 -19.00 10.87
N ALA A 8 -8.08 -18.47 10.13
CA ALA A 8 -9.26 -19.23 9.68
C ALA A 8 -8.85 -20.42 8.79
N TYR A 9 -7.92 -20.22 7.85
CA TYR A 9 -7.37 -21.29 7.02
C TYR A 9 -6.75 -22.41 7.88
N LYS A 10 -5.96 -22.07 8.92
CA LYS A 10 -5.39 -23.07 9.83
C LYS A 10 -6.43 -23.90 10.56
N ILE A 11 -7.53 -23.28 10.97
CA ILE A 11 -8.65 -24.01 11.58
C ILE A 11 -9.29 -24.98 10.57
N ILE A 12 -9.49 -24.54 9.32
CA ILE A 12 -10.02 -25.37 8.26
C ILE A 12 -9.08 -26.54 7.95
N GLU A 13 -7.75 -26.30 7.90
CA GLU A 13 -6.73 -27.32 7.69
C GLU A 13 -6.83 -28.45 8.73
N ILE A 14 -6.96 -28.11 10.01
CA ILE A 14 -7.15 -29.07 11.11
C ILE A 14 -8.48 -29.85 10.97
N ILE A 15 -9.56 -29.17 10.55
CA ILE A 15 -10.87 -29.81 10.35
C ILE A 15 -10.76 -30.85 9.23
N TYR A 16 -10.11 -30.50 8.10
CA TYR A 16 -9.90 -31.41 6.97
C TYR A 16 -9.10 -32.65 7.38
N GLU A 17 -8.03 -32.46 8.15
CA GLU A 17 -7.21 -33.56 8.68
C GLU A 17 -8.04 -34.49 9.57
N ARG A 18 -8.78 -33.92 10.56
CA ARG A 18 -9.58 -34.71 11.51
C ARG A 18 -10.73 -35.49 10.86
N LEU A 19 -11.32 -34.92 9.81
CA LEU A 19 -12.45 -35.52 9.11
C LEU A 19 -12.01 -36.37 7.89
N ASN A 20 -10.70 -36.51 7.65
CA ASN A 20 -10.12 -37.19 6.49
C ASN A 20 -10.72 -36.70 5.15
N LEU A 21 -10.93 -35.38 5.02
CA LEU A 21 -11.39 -34.75 3.78
C LEU A 21 -10.24 -34.64 2.77
N ASN A 22 -10.61 -34.42 1.49
CA ASN A 22 -9.60 -34.32 0.43
C ASN A 22 -8.73 -33.07 0.60
N PRO A 23 -7.40 -33.20 0.80
CA PRO A 23 -6.51 -32.06 1.01
C PRO A 23 -6.43 -31.10 -0.20
N GLU A 24 -6.78 -31.55 -1.42
CA GLU A 24 -6.76 -30.71 -2.61
C GLU A 24 -7.80 -29.59 -2.54
N ASP A 25 -8.90 -29.79 -1.83
CA ASP A 25 -9.95 -28.79 -1.65
C ASP A 25 -9.47 -27.63 -0.77
N LEU A 26 -8.41 -27.83 0.04
CA LEU A 26 -7.76 -26.77 0.81
C LEU A 26 -7.09 -25.70 -0.07
N ASN A 27 -6.84 -25.98 -1.35
CA ASN A 27 -6.18 -25.02 -2.23
C ASN A 27 -6.97 -23.73 -2.40
N GLU A 28 -8.30 -23.77 -2.43
CA GLU A 28 -9.13 -22.55 -2.51
C GLU A 28 -8.98 -21.67 -1.27
N TYR A 29 -9.03 -22.27 -0.08
CA TYR A 29 -8.84 -21.54 1.18
C TYR A 29 -7.43 -20.97 1.31
N ARG A 30 -6.42 -21.73 0.83
CA ARG A 30 -5.02 -21.27 0.81
C ARG A 30 -4.83 -20.09 -0.13
N GLN A 31 -5.51 -20.07 -1.28
CA GLN A 31 -5.50 -18.94 -2.20
C GLN A 31 -6.07 -17.68 -1.56
N LEU A 32 -7.21 -17.77 -0.86
CA LEU A 32 -7.83 -16.67 -0.15
C LEU A 32 -6.95 -16.16 1.01
N ALA A 33 -6.34 -17.09 1.77
CA ALA A 33 -5.40 -16.75 2.83
C ALA A 33 -4.14 -16.03 2.28
N ALA A 34 -3.62 -16.44 1.13
CA ALA A 34 -2.51 -15.77 0.46
C ALA A 34 -2.87 -14.36 -0.01
N ILE A 35 -4.05 -14.18 -0.62
CA ILE A 35 -4.56 -12.86 -1.02
C ILE A 35 -4.68 -11.95 0.20
N ALA A 36 -5.24 -12.43 1.30
CA ALA A 36 -5.41 -11.65 2.53
C ALA A 36 -4.05 -11.32 3.18
N THR A 37 -3.12 -12.27 3.23
CA THR A 37 -1.77 -12.05 3.80
C THR A 37 -1.04 -10.91 3.09
N ILE A 38 -1.12 -10.87 1.75
CA ILE A 38 -0.54 -9.79 0.96
C ILE A 38 -1.34 -8.50 1.15
N GLY A 39 -2.68 -8.58 1.11
CA GLY A 39 -3.57 -7.41 1.22
C GLY A 39 -3.49 -6.68 2.55
N ASP A 40 -3.26 -7.41 3.65
CA ASP A 40 -3.07 -6.89 5.00
C ASP A 40 -1.62 -6.47 5.28
N VAL A 41 -0.73 -6.59 4.28
CA VAL A 41 0.69 -6.21 4.36
C VAL A 41 1.39 -6.90 5.55
N VAL A 42 1.11 -8.19 5.74
CA VAL A 42 1.78 -9.00 6.76
C VAL A 42 3.18 -9.38 6.28
N ASP A 43 4.14 -9.46 7.21
CA ASP A 43 5.53 -9.79 6.88
C ASP A 43 5.62 -11.15 6.16
N LEU A 44 6.23 -11.17 4.98
CA LEU A 44 6.42 -12.37 4.15
C LEU A 44 7.67 -13.14 4.57
N GLU A 45 7.65 -13.57 5.83
CA GLU A 45 8.67 -14.40 6.46
C GLU A 45 8.08 -15.75 6.85
N ASP A 46 8.92 -16.73 7.05
CA ASP A 46 8.59 -18.06 7.56
C ASP A 46 7.31 -18.64 6.92
N GLU A 47 6.31 -18.95 7.74
CA GLU A 47 5.06 -19.56 7.33
C GLU A 47 4.24 -18.69 6.38
N ASN A 48 4.21 -17.37 6.58
CA ASN A 48 3.50 -16.45 5.69
C ASN A 48 4.07 -16.49 4.27
N ARG A 49 5.40 -16.53 4.15
CA ARG A 49 6.06 -16.62 2.84
C ARG A 49 5.76 -17.94 2.15
N ILE A 50 5.80 -19.05 2.89
CA ILE A 50 5.46 -20.37 2.37
C ILE A 50 4.01 -20.40 1.88
N LEU A 51 3.07 -19.92 2.71
CA LEU A 51 1.65 -19.85 2.39
C LEU A 51 1.41 -19.02 1.12
N VAL A 52 2.00 -17.83 1.04
CA VAL A 52 1.85 -16.93 -0.11
C VAL A 52 2.47 -17.54 -1.38
N LYS A 53 3.64 -18.15 -1.28
CA LYS A 53 4.29 -18.80 -2.42
C LYS A 53 3.43 -19.91 -3.02
N PHE A 54 2.90 -20.80 -2.17
CA PHE A 54 2.00 -21.88 -2.62
C PHE A 54 0.66 -21.34 -3.08
N GLY A 55 0.06 -20.38 -2.36
CA GLY A 55 -1.20 -19.75 -2.75
C GLY A 55 -1.12 -19.09 -4.11
N LEU A 56 -0.07 -18.32 -4.40
CA LEU A 56 0.15 -17.69 -5.70
C LEU A 56 0.36 -18.72 -6.81
N SER A 57 1.06 -19.83 -6.55
CA SER A 57 1.25 -20.89 -7.55
C SER A 57 -0.05 -21.55 -7.94
N THR A 58 -0.97 -21.77 -6.99
CA THR A 58 -2.29 -22.39 -7.24
C THR A 58 -3.31 -21.39 -7.77
N LEU A 59 -3.18 -20.08 -7.47
CA LEU A 59 -4.03 -19.02 -8.00
C LEU A 59 -4.02 -18.96 -9.53
N LYS A 60 -2.92 -19.32 -10.17
CA LYS A 60 -2.79 -19.36 -11.63
C LYS A 60 -3.79 -20.30 -12.29
N ASN A 61 -4.25 -21.30 -11.55
CA ASN A 61 -5.24 -22.28 -12.00
C ASN A 61 -6.49 -22.29 -11.09
N THR A 62 -6.80 -21.15 -10.45
CA THR A 62 -7.93 -21.07 -9.54
C THR A 62 -9.25 -21.45 -10.21
N LYS A 63 -10.09 -22.19 -9.48
CA LYS A 63 -11.46 -22.49 -9.86
C LYS A 63 -12.43 -21.41 -9.38
N ASN A 64 -12.01 -20.52 -8.48
CA ASN A 64 -12.86 -19.47 -7.95
C ASN A 64 -13.28 -18.50 -9.05
N THR A 65 -14.56 -18.51 -9.38
CA THR A 65 -15.16 -17.72 -10.45
C THR A 65 -15.00 -16.23 -10.22
N GLY A 66 -15.13 -15.78 -8.96
CA GLY A 66 -14.98 -14.37 -8.59
C GLY A 66 -13.55 -13.84 -8.76
N ILE A 67 -12.55 -14.63 -8.38
CA ILE A 67 -11.13 -14.24 -8.56
C ILE A 67 -10.80 -14.12 -10.06
N ARG A 68 -11.25 -15.08 -10.86
CA ARG A 68 -11.06 -15.05 -12.33
C ARG A 68 -11.72 -13.82 -12.95
N ALA A 69 -12.99 -13.59 -12.60
CA ALA A 69 -13.74 -12.43 -13.11
C ALA A 69 -13.07 -11.10 -12.71
N LEU A 70 -12.49 -11.00 -11.50
CA LEU A 70 -11.80 -9.79 -11.06
C LEU A 70 -10.46 -9.59 -11.77
N ALA A 71 -9.71 -10.67 -12.01
CA ALA A 71 -8.49 -10.61 -12.81
C ALA A 71 -8.78 -10.14 -14.24
N ASP A 72 -9.82 -10.71 -14.88
CA ASP A 72 -10.25 -10.30 -16.21
C ASP A 72 -10.70 -8.84 -16.26
N ALA A 73 -11.53 -8.40 -15.30
CA ALA A 73 -11.97 -7.01 -15.19
C ALA A 73 -10.79 -6.04 -15.03
N CYS A 74 -9.73 -6.45 -14.33
CA CYS A 74 -8.50 -5.68 -14.15
C CYS A 74 -7.49 -5.88 -15.29
N GLN A 75 -7.81 -6.62 -16.34
CA GLN A 75 -6.94 -6.93 -17.48
C GLN A 75 -5.62 -7.62 -17.08
N ILE A 76 -5.70 -8.50 -16.07
CA ILE A 76 -4.57 -9.29 -15.59
C ILE A 76 -4.69 -10.71 -16.13
N ASP A 77 -3.66 -11.17 -16.83
CA ASP A 77 -3.53 -12.59 -17.13
C ASP A 77 -3.30 -13.36 -15.82
N ILE A 78 -4.25 -14.22 -15.48
CA ILE A 78 -4.23 -14.98 -14.23
C ILE A 78 -2.99 -15.89 -14.10
N ALA A 79 -2.44 -16.35 -15.24
CA ALA A 79 -1.22 -17.14 -15.28
C ALA A 79 0.03 -16.33 -14.84
N SER A 80 -0.02 -15.00 -14.95
CA SER A 80 1.04 -14.08 -14.56
C SER A 80 0.85 -13.45 -13.18
N LEU A 81 -0.17 -13.88 -12.42
CA LEU A 81 -0.47 -13.34 -11.08
C LEU A 81 0.74 -13.42 -10.15
N SER A 82 1.05 -12.29 -9.49
CA SER A 82 2.15 -12.13 -8.55
C SER A 82 1.70 -11.39 -7.31
N SER A 83 2.55 -11.32 -6.28
CA SER A 83 2.27 -10.52 -5.08
C SER A 83 2.00 -9.04 -5.41
N TYR A 84 2.65 -8.48 -6.43
CA TYR A 84 2.37 -7.13 -6.93
C TYR A 84 0.91 -6.98 -7.38
N HIS A 85 0.42 -7.88 -8.24
CA HIS A 85 -0.96 -7.82 -8.72
C HIS A 85 -1.96 -7.94 -7.57
N ILE A 86 -1.69 -8.81 -6.60
CA ILE A 86 -2.56 -8.93 -5.41
C ILE A 86 -2.51 -7.65 -4.58
N GLY A 87 -1.34 -7.14 -4.23
CA GLY A 87 -1.20 -6.00 -3.33
C GLY A 87 -1.66 -4.66 -3.93
N PHE A 88 -1.45 -4.46 -5.24
CA PHE A 88 -1.66 -3.16 -5.87
C PHE A 88 -2.84 -3.09 -6.84
N VAL A 89 -3.45 -4.23 -7.22
CA VAL A 89 -4.59 -4.25 -8.13
C VAL A 89 -5.79 -4.99 -7.54
N ILE A 90 -5.67 -6.30 -7.27
CA ILE A 90 -6.79 -7.14 -6.80
C ILE A 90 -7.22 -6.73 -5.38
N GLY A 91 -6.29 -6.64 -4.43
CA GLY A 91 -6.58 -6.26 -3.05
C GLY A 91 -7.24 -4.88 -2.94
N PRO A 92 -6.74 -3.83 -3.59
CA PRO A 92 -7.41 -2.55 -3.67
C PRO A 92 -8.83 -2.59 -4.22
N CYS A 93 -9.13 -3.42 -5.23
CA CYS A 93 -10.49 -3.61 -5.74
C CYS A 93 -11.38 -4.28 -4.69
N LEU A 94 -10.93 -5.36 -4.04
CA LEU A 94 -11.69 -6.01 -2.97
C LEU A 94 -11.96 -5.06 -1.80
N ASN A 95 -11.00 -4.21 -1.45
CA ASN A 95 -11.14 -3.25 -0.35
C ASN A 95 -11.99 -2.02 -0.71
N ALA A 96 -12.16 -1.70 -2.00
CA ALA A 96 -12.87 -0.49 -2.43
C ALA A 96 -14.35 -0.49 -2.02
N GLY A 97 -15.02 -1.64 -2.09
CA GLY A 97 -16.39 -1.79 -1.63
C GLY A 97 -16.55 -1.38 -0.16
N GLY A 98 -15.68 -1.89 0.72
CA GLY A 98 -15.73 -1.58 2.16
C GLY A 98 -15.39 -0.12 2.51
N ARG A 99 -14.77 0.62 1.58
CA ARG A 99 -14.46 2.03 1.77
C ARG A 99 -15.58 2.96 1.30
N LEU A 100 -16.18 2.68 0.14
CA LEU A 100 -17.15 3.58 -0.49
C LEU A 100 -18.61 3.15 -0.31
N GLU A 101 -18.86 1.85 -0.17
CA GLU A 101 -20.21 1.30 -0.01
C GLU A 101 -20.25 0.25 1.11
N THR A 102 -19.97 -1.01 0.78
CA THR A 102 -19.98 -2.14 1.73
C THR A 102 -18.98 -3.22 1.36
N ALA A 103 -18.31 -3.79 2.38
CA ALA A 103 -17.42 -4.95 2.22
C ALA A 103 -18.13 -6.21 1.70
N ARG A 104 -19.47 -6.27 1.79
CA ARG A 104 -20.27 -7.39 1.27
C ARG A 104 -20.11 -7.60 -0.23
N HIS A 105 -19.78 -6.56 -1.00
CA HIS A 105 -19.53 -6.69 -2.44
C HIS A 105 -18.37 -7.65 -2.73
N ALA A 106 -17.28 -7.55 -2.00
CA ALA A 106 -16.13 -8.44 -2.15
C ALA A 106 -16.47 -9.88 -1.73
N VAL A 107 -17.15 -10.05 -0.59
CA VAL A 107 -17.60 -11.39 -0.15
C VAL A 107 -18.52 -12.01 -1.18
N SER A 108 -19.53 -11.26 -1.68
CA SER A 108 -20.48 -11.73 -2.69
C SER A 108 -19.79 -12.12 -4.00
N LEU A 109 -18.73 -11.41 -4.40
CA LEU A 109 -17.94 -11.79 -5.57
C LEU A 109 -17.19 -13.10 -5.36
N LEU A 110 -16.49 -13.24 -4.22
CA LEU A 110 -15.65 -14.41 -3.93
C LEU A 110 -16.47 -15.69 -3.72
N MET A 111 -17.75 -15.56 -3.38
CA MET A 111 -18.70 -16.66 -3.21
C MET A 111 -19.54 -16.94 -4.47
N GLU A 112 -19.33 -16.18 -5.55
CA GLU A 112 -20.17 -16.30 -6.76
C GLU A 112 -19.71 -17.47 -7.63
N GLU A 113 -20.65 -18.35 -7.98
CA GLU A 113 -20.40 -19.51 -8.84
C GLU A 113 -20.79 -19.25 -10.31
N ASN A 114 -21.76 -18.34 -10.56
CA ASN A 114 -22.18 -17.99 -11.91
C ASN A 114 -21.18 -17.04 -12.58
N PRO A 115 -20.55 -17.40 -13.69
CA PRO A 115 -19.56 -16.54 -14.36
C PRO A 115 -20.11 -15.20 -14.84
N GLY A 116 -21.38 -15.15 -15.26
CA GLY A 116 -22.04 -13.93 -15.71
C GLY A 116 -22.22 -12.92 -14.57
N GLU A 117 -22.75 -13.40 -13.44
CA GLU A 117 -22.94 -12.61 -12.23
C GLU A 117 -21.59 -12.18 -11.62
N ALA A 118 -20.61 -13.07 -11.60
CA ALA A 118 -19.26 -12.75 -11.12
C ALA A 118 -18.64 -11.61 -11.93
N ARG A 119 -18.83 -11.60 -13.25
CA ARG A 119 -18.35 -10.51 -14.12
C ARG A 119 -18.98 -9.18 -13.74
N VAL A 120 -20.29 -9.12 -13.52
CA VAL A 120 -20.99 -7.89 -13.11
C VAL A 120 -20.46 -7.37 -11.76
N LYS A 121 -20.30 -8.27 -10.79
CA LYS A 121 -19.77 -7.94 -9.47
C LYS A 121 -18.31 -7.48 -9.52
N ALA A 122 -17.49 -8.11 -10.34
CA ALA A 122 -16.09 -7.74 -10.55
C ALA A 122 -15.95 -6.34 -11.17
N GLU A 123 -16.75 -6.03 -12.21
CA GLU A 123 -16.78 -4.69 -12.82
C GLU A 123 -17.22 -3.62 -11.81
N LYS A 124 -18.21 -3.93 -10.96
CA LYS A 124 -18.64 -3.00 -9.89
C LYS A 124 -17.47 -2.69 -8.93
N LEU A 125 -16.73 -3.71 -8.46
CA LEU A 125 -15.58 -3.49 -7.57
C LEU A 125 -14.44 -2.73 -8.26
N ARG A 126 -14.19 -3.01 -9.54
CA ARG A 126 -13.22 -2.27 -10.34
C ARG A 126 -13.60 -0.80 -10.44
N SER A 127 -14.87 -0.51 -10.75
CA SER A 127 -15.38 0.87 -10.85
C SER A 127 -15.25 1.62 -9.51
N LEU A 128 -15.62 0.99 -8.40
CA LEU A 128 -15.44 1.58 -7.06
C LEU A 128 -13.97 1.85 -6.74
N ASN A 129 -13.06 0.98 -7.17
CA ASN A 129 -11.63 1.21 -6.97
C ASN A 129 -11.10 2.37 -7.83
N GLU A 130 -11.59 2.54 -9.05
CA GLU A 130 -11.27 3.70 -9.91
C GLU A 130 -11.76 4.99 -9.26
N GLU A 131 -13.03 5.04 -8.83
CA GLU A 131 -13.59 6.17 -8.11
C GLU A 131 -12.76 6.53 -6.86
N ARG A 132 -12.41 5.54 -6.05
CA ARG A 132 -11.53 5.74 -4.89
C ARG A 132 -10.16 6.30 -5.28
N LYS A 133 -9.56 5.82 -6.40
CA LYS A 133 -8.27 6.34 -6.90
C LYS A 133 -8.39 7.80 -7.28
N ASP A 134 -9.41 8.16 -8.05
CA ASP A 134 -9.64 9.54 -8.53
C ASP A 134 -9.86 10.49 -7.34
N MET A 135 -10.70 10.09 -6.37
CA MET A 135 -10.89 10.85 -5.13
C MET A 135 -9.57 11.03 -4.39
N THR A 136 -8.80 9.94 -4.22
CA THR A 136 -7.53 9.99 -3.50
C THR A 136 -6.49 10.87 -4.22
N GLU A 137 -6.42 10.81 -5.54
CA GLU A 137 -5.48 11.62 -6.34
C GLU A 137 -5.80 13.10 -6.23
N LYS A 138 -7.08 13.45 -6.42
CA LYS A 138 -7.57 14.83 -6.31
C LYS A 138 -7.32 15.41 -4.92
N GLU A 139 -7.71 14.71 -3.87
CA GLU A 139 -7.60 15.23 -2.51
C GLU A 139 -6.14 15.21 -2.01
N ALA A 140 -5.30 14.27 -2.45
CA ALA A 140 -3.87 14.30 -2.13
C ALA A 140 -3.17 15.50 -2.80
N ALA A 141 -3.52 15.83 -4.06
CA ALA A 141 -3.01 17.02 -4.72
C ALA A 141 -3.40 18.30 -3.99
N LYS A 142 -4.65 18.43 -3.53
CA LYS A 142 -5.09 19.56 -2.71
C LYS A 142 -4.32 19.65 -1.38
N ALA A 143 -4.10 18.50 -0.72
CA ALA A 143 -3.36 18.45 0.54
C ALA A 143 -1.91 18.88 0.36
N ILE A 144 -1.24 18.44 -0.70
CA ILE A 144 0.13 18.81 -1.02
C ILE A 144 0.21 20.32 -1.33
N ASP A 145 -0.66 20.82 -2.20
CA ASP A 145 -0.75 22.25 -2.53
C ASP A 145 -0.97 23.11 -1.27
N MET A 146 -1.86 22.67 -0.37
CA MET A 146 -2.11 23.36 0.90
C MET A 146 -0.86 23.41 1.77
N VAL A 147 -0.11 22.31 1.88
CA VAL A 147 1.14 22.30 2.65
C VAL A 147 2.19 23.21 2.03
N GLU A 148 2.38 23.17 0.71
CA GLU A 148 3.40 23.96 0.00
C GLU A 148 3.13 25.46 0.04
N ASN A 149 1.86 25.87 0.02
CA ASN A 149 1.46 27.27 -0.11
C ASN A 149 0.98 27.93 1.20
N THR A 150 1.14 27.24 2.35
CA THR A 150 0.76 27.78 3.65
C THR A 150 1.88 27.59 4.69
N GLU A 151 1.65 28.07 5.90
CA GLU A 151 2.57 27.90 7.03
C GLU A 151 2.79 26.42 7.41
N LEU A 152 1.96 25.48 6.94
CA LEU A 152 2.11 24.06 7.17
C LEU A 152 3.48 23.52 6.70
N ILE A 153 4.08 24.16 5.70
CA ILE A 153 5.40 23.76 5.18
C ILE A 153 6.50 23.84 6.25
N ASN A 154 6.31 24.64 7.29
CA ASN A 154 7.26 24.79 8.38
C ASN A 154 7.07 23.75 9.50
N ASP A 155 5.97 23.00 9.51
CA ASP A 155 5.65 22.02 10.53
C ASP A 155 6.44 20.73 10.34
N ASN A 156 6.94 20.15 11.42
CA ASN A 156 7.57 18.83 11.40
C ASN A 156 6.53 17.69 11.44
N VAL A 157 5.34 17.98 11.96
CA VAL A 157 4.18 17.08 11.96
C VAL A 157 3.03 17.77 11.22
N LEU A 158 2.67 17.26 10.07
CA LEU A 158 1.67 17.88 9.22
C LEU A 158 0.25 17.55 9.73
N VAL A 159 -0.57 18.56 9.93
CA VAL A 159 -1.99 18.41 10.23
C VAL A 159 -2.78 19.16 9.16
N VAL A 160 -3.33 18.40 8.21
CA VAL A 160 -4.02 18.93 7.03
C VAL A 160 -5.52 18.75 7.22
N TYR A 161 -6.28 19.84 7.23
CA TYR A 161 -7.72 19.81 7.35
C TYR A 161 -8.39 19.96 5.99
N LEU A 162 -9.10 18.89 5.57
CA LEU A 162 -9.83 18.79 4.30
C LEU A 162 -11.32 18.51 4.60
N PRO A 163 -12.14 19.51 4.87
CA PRO A 163 -13.50 19.32 5.37
C PRO A 163 -14.40 18.48 4.45
N GLU A 164 -14.23 18.60 3.15
CA GLU A 164 -15.02 17.87 2.15
C GLU A 164 -14.50 16.50 1.78
N CYS A 165 -13.32 16.10 2.31
CA CYS A 165 -12.71 14.82 2.01
C CYS A 165 -13.51 13.66 2.62
N HIS A 166 -13.74 12.60 1.84
CA HIS A 166 -14.42 11.42 2.36
C HIS A 166 -13.54 10.71 3.40
N GLU A 167 -14.09 10.43 4.60
CA GLU A 167 -13.33 9.88 5.75
C GLU A 167 -12.57 8.58 5.41
N SER A 168 -13.13 7.73 4.56
CA SER A 168 -12.55 6.42 4.20
C SER A 168 -11.24 6.50 3.41
N VAL A 169 -10.95 7.65 2.78
CA VAL A 169 -9.70 7.87 2.02
C VAL A 169 -8.69 8.75 2.76
N ALA A 170 -9.09 9.40 3.86
CA ALA A 170 -8.21 10.28 4.64
C ALA A 170 -6.88 9.61 5.01
N GLY A 171 -6.91 8.32 5.42
CA GLY A 171 -5.69 7.57 5.75
C GLY A 171 -4.80 7.25 4.54
N ILE A 172 -5.36 7.15 3.33
CA ILE A 172 -4.57 6.97 2.11
C ILE A 172 -3.93 8.30 1.72
N ILE A 173 -4.66 9.39 1.85
CA ILE A 173 -4.15 10.74 1.58
C ILE A 173 -3.02 11.08 2.56
N ALA A 174 -3.21 10.81 3.87
CA ALA A 174 -2.16 10.98 4.87
C ALA A 174 -0.88 10.21 4.51
N GLY A 175 -1.03 8.98 3.98
CA GLY A 175 0.09 8.19 3.47
C GLY A 175 0.82 8.87 2.32
N ARG A 176 0.09 9.41 1.33
CA ARG A 176 0.69 10.10 0.18
C ARG A 176 1.39 11.41 0.56
N VAL A 177 0.76 12.21 1.41
CA VAL A 177 1.37 13.46 1.91
C VAL A 177 2.61 13.15 2.73
N LYS A 178 2.54 12.13 3.61
CA LYS A 178 3.70 11.63 4.35
C LYS A 178 4.84 11.19 3.42
N GLU A 179 4.56 10.47 2.35
CA GLU A 179 5.56 10.02 1.39
C GLU A 179 6.19 11.19 0.64
N TYR A 180 5.39 12.20 0.28
CA TYR A 180 5.84 13.37 -0.47
C TYR A 180 6.77 14.27 0.36
N PHE A 181 6.38 14.60 1.60
CA PHE A 181 7.16 15.49 2.48
C PHE A 181 8.11 14.75 3.42
N TYR A 182 7.99 13.43 3.52
CA TYR A 182 8.66 12.58 4.52
C TYR A 182 8.48 13.11 5.96
N ARG A 183 7.24 13.41 6.33
CA ARG A 183 6.85 13.90 7.66
C ARG A 183 5.65 13.14 8.20
N PRO A 184 5.55 12.91 9.53
CA PRO A 184 4.32 12.40 10.13
C PRO A 184 3.15 13.29 9.72
N THR A 185 2.05 12.69 9.27
CA THR A 185 0.95 13.43 8.67
C THR A 185 -0.39 12.96 9.20
N PHE A 186 -1.22 13.88 9.66
CA PHE A 186 -2.65 13.69 9.89
C PHE A 186 -3.43 14.39 8.79
N VAL A 187 -4.45 13.69 8.26
CA VAL A 187 -5.49 14.29 7.43
C VAL A 187 -6.78 14.21 8.20
N ILE A 188 -7.39 15.36 8.43
CA ILE A 188 -8.62 15.55 9.20
C ILE A 188 -9.72 15.97 8.24
N THR A 189 -10.92 15.44 8.41
CA THR A 189 -12.11 15.73 7.61
C THR A 189 -13.32 15.93 8.50
N ASP A 190 -14.35 16.56 7.97
CA ASP A 190 -15.63 16.68 8.66
C ASP A 190 -16.26 15.32 8.91
N ALA A 191 -16.94 15.20 10.03
CA ALA A 191 -17.74 14.04 10.40
C ALA A 191 -19.17 14.49 10.77
N ALA A 192 -20.07 13.54 10.96
CA ALA A 192 -21.45 13.85 11.40
C ALA A 192 -21.46 14.64 12.73
N GLU A 193 -20.49 14.35 13.60
CA GLU A 193 -20.24 15.09 14.83
C GLU A 193 -18.74 15.43 14.88
N GLY A 194 -18.41 16.74 14.88
CA GLY A 194 -17.03 17.24 14.93
C GLY A 194 -16.20 16.90 13.68
N ALA A 195 -15.02 16.38 13.89
CA ALA A 195 -14.08 16.00 12.84
C ALA A 195 -13.42 14.66 13.14
N LYS A 196 -13.01 13.94 12.09
CA LYS A 196 -12.24 12.69 12.16
C LYS A 196 -10.94 12.85 11.42
N GLY A 197 -9.89 12.20 11.92
CA GLY A 197 -8.58 12.21 11.29
C GLY A 197 -7.94 10.84 11.23
N SER A 198 -7.12 10.67 10.21
CA SER A 198 -6.23 9.51 10.06
C SER A 198 -4.80 9.98 9.95
N GLY A 199 -3.92 9.39 10.76
CA GLY A 199 -2.50 9.68 10.77
C GLY A 199 -1.66 8.58 10.15
N ARG A 200 -0.54 8.97 9.55
CA ARG A 200 0.53 8.08 9.06
C ARG A 200 1.87 8.63 9.49
N SER A 201 2.73 7.75 10.01
CA SER A 201 4.02 8.13 10.58
C SER A 201 5.21 7.74 9.72
N ILE A 202 6.35 8.29 10.08
CA ILE A 202 7.69 7.90 9.63
C ILE A 202 8.42 7.16 10.76
N GLU A 203 9.52 6.51 10.45
CA GLU A 203 10.39 5.93 11.47
C GLU A 203 10.91 7.01 12.44
N GLY A 204 10.99 6.65 13.71
CA GLY A 204 11.43 7.59 14.76
C GLY A 204 10.35 8.49 15.35
N TYR A 205 9.09 8.44 14.86
CA TYR A 205 7.97 9.17 15.44
C TYR A 205 6.85 8.20 15.83
N ASN A 206 6.70 7.96 17.13
CA ASN A 206 5.62 7.11 17.65
C ASN A 206 4.30 7.89 17.70
N MET A 207 3.51 7.78 16.66
CA MET A 207 2.26 8.53 16.51
C MET A 207 1.27 8.25 17.65
N PHE A 208 1.19 7.01 18.15
CA PHE A 208 0.28 6.66 19.23
C PHE A 208 0.67 7.34 20.57
N GLU A 209 1.95 7.40 20.90
CA GLU A 209 2.41 8.10 22.09
C GLU A 209 2.11 9.60 21.99
N GLU A 210 2.36 10.22 20.84
CA GLU A 210 2.16 11.64 20.65
C GLU A 210 0.67 12.04 20.73
N ILE A 211 -0.24 11.27 20.10
CA ILE A 211 -1.68 11.55 20.26
C ILE A 211 -2.17 11.29 21.68
N THR A 212 -1.56 10.34 22.40
CA THR A 212 -1.89 10.09 23.81
C THR A 212 -1.59 11.30 24.69
N ARG A 213 -0.49 12.02 24.42
CA ARG A 213 -0.16 13.27 25.11
C ARG A 213 -1.16 14.39 24.85
N CYS A 214 -1.79 14.36 23.66
CA CYS A 214 -2.83 15.31 23.23
C CYS A 214 -4.25 14.80 23.50
N GLY A 215 -4.41 13.71 24.27
CA GLY A 215 -5.68 13.03 24.47
C GLY A 215 -6.81 13.90 25.03
N TYR A 216 -6.49 14.97 25.75
CA TYR A 216 -7.44 15.95 26.27
C TYR A 216 -8.15 16.80 25.20
N LEU A 217 -7.60 16.85 23.98
CA LEU A 217 -8.18 17.52 22.81
C LEU A 217 -9.04 16.59 21.95
N LEU A 218 -8.99 15.27 22.25
CA LEU A 218 -9.55 14.24 21.40
C LEU A 218 -10.76 13.59 22.06
N ASN A 219 -11.84 13.41 21.30
CA ASN A 219 -13.03 12.71 21.75
C ASN A 219 -12.80 11.18 21.76
N LYS A 220 -12.12 10.67 20.72
CA LYS A 220 -11.68 9.27 20.62
C LYS A 220 -10.37 9.21 19.85
N PHE A 221 -9.52 8.28 20.23
CA PHE A 221 -8.30 8.01 19.47
C PHE A 221 -7.85 6.56 19.68
N GLY A 222 -7.05 6.08 18.73
CA GLY A 222 -6.45 4.75 18.79
C GLY A 222 -5.43 4.57 17.66
N GLY A 223 -4.57 3.58 17.79
CA GLY A 223 -3.57 3.33 16.77
C GLY A 223 -2.37 2.54 17.27
N HIS A 224 -1.29 2.66 16.55
CA HIS A 224 0.01 2.09 16.82
C HIS A 224 1.11 3.06 16.33
N PRO A 225 2.41 2.78 16.54
CA PRO A 225 3.47 3.76 16.23
C PRO A 225 3.41 4.36 14.81
N MET A 226 2.99 3.59 13.80
CA MET A 226 3.03 4.02 12.40
C MET A 226 1.71 4.58 11.84
N ALA A 227 0.60 4.42 12.57
CA ALA A 227 -0.71 4.91 12.13
C ALA A 227 -1.66 5.14 13.30
N ALA A 228 -2.50 6.17 13.18
CA ALA A 228 -3.50 6.49 14.19
C ALA A 228 -4.81 6.97 13.56
N GLY A 229 -5.90 6.76 14.30
CA GLY A 229 -7.21 7.34 14.04
C GLY A 229 -7.61 8.23 15.21
N ILE A 230 -8.20 9.37 14.92
CA ILE A 230 -8.65 10.35 15.91
C ILE A 230 -10.04 10.87 15.58
N SER A 231 -10.77 11.31 16.60
CA SER A 231 -11.91 12.21 16.45
C SER A 231 -11.81 13.35 17.46
N LEU A 232 -12.19 14.55 17.06
CA LEU A 232 -12.07 15.77 17.87
C LEU A 232 -13.11 16.79 17.44
N ASP A 233 -13.32 17.79 18.27
CA ASP A 233 -14.12 18.94 17.90
C ASP A 233 -13.31 19.84 16.96
N LYS A 234 -13.99 20.48 15.99
CA LYS A 234 -13.32 21.29 14.96
C LYS A 234 -12.49 22.43 15.53
N GLU A 235 -12.96 23.00 16.62
CA GLU A 235 -12.31 24.08 17.35
C GLU A 235 -10.94 23.67 17.94
N ASN A 236 -10.73 22.39 18.12
CA ASN A 236 -9.48 21.84 18.68
C ASN A 236 -8.42 21.52 17.62
N ILE A 237 -8.72 21.65 16.32
CA ILE A 237 -7.78 21.26 15.24
C ILE A 237 -6.49 22.07 15.29
N ASP A 238 -6.59 23.39 15.46
CA ASP A 238 -5.41 24.27 15.51
C ASP A 238 -4.58 24.02 16.75
N GLU A 239 -5.21 23.83 17.91
CA GLU A 239 -4.50 23.50 19.15
C GLU A 239 -3.84 22.11 19.05
N PHE A 240 -4.51 21.12 18.44
CA PHE A 240 -3.94 19.80 18.19
C PHE A 240 -2.69 19.88 17.30
N ARG A 241 -2.74 20.66 16.19
CA ARG A 241 -1.59 20.94 15.33
C ARG A 241 -0.44 21.56 16.11
N TRP A 242 -0.74 22.58 16.90
CA TRP A 242 0.26 23.28 17.71
C TRP A 242 0.92 22.35 18.71
N GLN A 243 0.15 21.57 19.46
CA GLN A 243 0.66 20.63 20.46
C GLN A 243 1.57 19.56 19.86
N LEU A 244 1.18 18.96 18.73
CA LEU A 244 2.02 17.98 18.06
C LEU A 244 3.36 18.56 17.62
N ASN A 245 3.37 19.79 17.10
CA ASN A 245 4.60 20.45 16.65
C ASN A 245 5.45 20.97 17.80
N HIS A 246 4.83 21.42 18.89
CA HIS A 246 5.54 21.90 20.08
C HIS A 246 6.20 20.75 20.85
N ASN A 247 5.55 19.62 20.97
CA ASN A 247 6.00 18.51 21.80
C ASN A 247 6.96 17.55 21.08
N GLN A 248 6.98 17.55 19.74
CA GLN A 248 7.82 16.65 18.95
C GLN A 248 9.33 16.91 19.17
N LYS A 249 10.13 15.85 19.02
CA LYS A 249 11.58 15.87 19.17
C LYS A 249 12.31 15.34 17.93
N LEU A 250 11.67 15.46 16.76
CA LEU A 250 12.24 14.99 15.51
C LEU A 250 13.49 15.77 15.13
N THR A 251 14.55 15.07 14.80
CA THR A 251 15.79 15.66 14.28
C THR A 251 15.74 15.76 12.75
N LYS A 252 16.64 16.54 12.16
CA LYS A 252 16.77 16.62 10.70
C LYS A 252 17.07 15.28 10.06
N GLU A 253 17.86 14.44 10.72
CA GLU A 253 18.21 13.10 10.27
C GLU A 253 16.96 12.23 10.18
N GLN A 254 16.09 12.30 11.19
CA GLN A 254 14.81 11.55 11.20
C GLN A 254 13.81 12.05 10.16
N LEU A 255 13.90 13.32 9.76
CA LEU A 255 13.08 13.92 8.69
C LEU A 255 13.72 13.77 7.30
N THR A 256 14.84 13.08 7.19
CA THR A 256 15.52 12.82 5.93
C THR A 256 15.27 11.37 5.50
N PRO A 257 14.69 11.14 4.31
CA PRO A 257 14.44 9.77 3.85
C PRO A 257 15.77 9.03 3.63
N VAL A 258 15.83 7.79 4.13
CA VAL A 258 17.00 6.91 3.98
C VAL A 258 16.64 5.79 3.02
N THR A 259 17.47 5.56 2.01
CA THR A 259 17.37 4.42 1.11
C THR A 259 18.45 3.40 1.47
N TRP A 260 18.04 2.23 1.92
CA TRP A 260 18.94 1.13 2.16
C TRP A 260 19.32 0.46 0.84
N ILE A 261 20.62 0.23 0.64
CA ILE A 261 21.19 -0.45 -0.52
C ILE A 261 21.68 -1.81 -0.04
N ASP A 262 21.09 -2.89 -0.56
CA ASP A 262 21.48 -4.24 -0.21
C ASP A 262 22.85 -4.59 -0.78
N VAL A 263 23.09 -4.23 -2.04
CA VAL A 263 24.36 -4.55 -2.71
C VAL A 263 24.82 -3.39 -3.62
N PRO A 264 26.01 -2.81 -3.37
CA PRO A 264 26.67 -1.99 -4.37
C PRO A 264 27.05 -2.86 -5.58
N MET A 265 26.50 -2.57 -6.75
CA MET A 265 26.66 -3.42 -7.93
C MET A 265 26.80 -2.59 -9.20
N PRO A 266 27.89 -2.74 -9.96
CA PRO A 266 28.03 -2.10 -11.28
C PRO A 266 26.90 -2.54 -12.22
N LEU A 267 26.36 -1.60 -13.03
CA LEU A 267 25.24 -1.88 -13.95
C LEU A 267 25.54 -3.00 -14.95
N GLY A 268 26.81 -3.23 -15.28
CA GLY A 268 27.22 -4.34 -16.16
C GLY A 268 26.84 -5.73 -15.67
N TYR A 269 26.59 -5.91 -14.38
CA TYR A 269 26.09 -7.17 -13.81
C TYR A 269 24.57 -7.33 -13.89
N ALA A 270 23.83 -6.26 -14.23
CA ALA A 270 22.37 -6.27 -14.36
C ALA A 270 21.94 -6.98 -15.66
N GLY A 271 22.11 -8.28 -15.71
CA GLY A 271 21.76 -9.12 -16.86
C GLY A 271 20.71 -10.17 -16.54
N PHE A 272 20.25 -10.89 -17.57
CA PHE A 272 19.25 -11.96 -17.43
C PHE A 272 19.61 -13.01 -16.38
N PRO A 273 20.87 -13.48 -16.23
CA PRO A 273 21.21 -14.46 -15.21
C PRO A 273 20.90 -13.97 -13.79
N LEU A 274 21.18 -12.70 -13.47
CA LEU A 274 20.85 -12.12 -12.19
C LEU A 274 19.33 -12.06 -11.97
N ILE A 275 18.58 -11.63 -13.00
CA ILE A 275 17.13 -11.56 -12.93
C ILE A 275 16.51 -12.94 -12.63
N GLU A 276 16.99 -14.00 -13.26
CA GLU A 276 16.52 -15.37 -13.00
C GLU A 276 16.83 -15.83 -11.57
N GLN A 277 17.99 -15.46 -11.03
CA GLN A 277 18.33 -15.74 -9.65
C GLN A 277 17.45 -14.95 -8.65
N LEU A 278 17.15 -13.70 -8.95
CA LEU A 278 16.28 -12.86 -8.11
C LEU A 278 14.86 -13.42 -8.04
N LYS A 279 14.35 -14.08 -9.07
CA LYS A 279 13.05 -14.76 -9.03
C LYS A 279 12.96 -15.84 -7.93
N LEU A 280 14.08 -16.43 -7.52
CA LEU A 280 14.09 -17.40 -6.43
C LEU A 280 13.75 -16.77 -5.06
N LEU A 281 13.93 -15.46 -4.94
CA LEU A 281 13.57 -14.71 -3.74
C LEU A 281 12.07 -14.39 -3.65
N GLU A 282 11.31 -14.52 -4.75
CA GLU A 282 9.87 -14.29 -4.75
C GLU A 282 9.12 -15.28 -3.83
N PRO A 283 7.95 -14.84 -3.30
CA PRO A 283 7.24 -13.57 -3.49
C PRO A 283 7.84 -12.42 -2.70
N PHE A 284 7.92 -11.24 -3.31
CA PHE A 284 8.32 -10.02 -2.64
C PHE A 284 7.14 -9.34 -1.95
N GLY A 285 7.42 -8.69 -0.83
CA GLY A 285 6.48 -7.92 -0.02
C GLY A 285 7.15 -7.45 1.26
N LYS A 286 6.37 -7.00 2.25
CA LYS A 286 6.90 -6.57 3.53
C LYS A 286 7.68 -7.72 4.19
N GLY A 287 8.84 -7.44 4.78
CA GLY A 287 9.75 -8.43 5.39
C GLY A 287 10.55 -9.28 4.39
N ASN A 288 10.24 -9.18 3.09
CA ASN A 288 11.01 -9.77 1.99
C ASN A 288 10.94 -8.82 0.78
N GLU A 289 11.52 -7.65 0.92
CA GLU A 289 11.52 -6.60 -0.10
C GLU A 289 12.39 -7.01 -1.29
N LYS A 290 12.15 -6.35 -2.44
CA LYS A 290 13.05 -6.50 -3.58
C LYS A 290 14.42 -5.95 -3.24
N PRO A 291 15.52 -6.67 -3.51
CA PRO A 291 16.86 -6.13 -3.31
C PRO A 291 17.08 -4.84 -4.08
N VAL A 292 17.66 -3.87 -3.41
CA VAL A 292 18.05 -2.58 -3.97
C VAL A 292 19.54 -2.60 -4.29
N PHE A 293 19.85 -2.36 -5.55
CA PHE A 293 21.23 -2.27 -6.03
C PHE A 293 21.57 -0.80 -6.28
N ALA A 294 22.84 -0.45 -6.10
CA ALA A 294 23.32 0.89 -6.43
C ALA A 294 24.66 0.83 -7.16
N ASP A 295 24.78 1.69 -8.16
CA ASP A 295 26.00 2.03 -8.82
C ASP A 295 26.24 3.54 -8.73
N LYS A 296 27.48 3.99 -8.84
CA LYS A 296 27.87 5.39 -8.70
C LYS A 296 28.77 5.84 -9.83
N ASN A 297 28.88 7.16 -9.99
CA ASN A 297 29.71 7.79 -11.02
C ASN A 297 29.27 7.48 -12.46
N LEU A 298 27.97 7.24 -12.65
CA LEU A 298 27.39 7.06 -13.97
C LEU A 298 27.20 8.41 -14.66
N ARG A 299 27.49 8.47 -15.94
CA ARG A 299 27.27 9.67 -16.75
C ARG A 299 25.89 9.62 -17.40
N VAL A 300 25.07 10.65 -17.22
CA VAL A 300 23.81 10.79 -17.95
C VAL A 300 24.12 11.33 -19.36
N ARG A 301 23.96 10.51 -20.37
CA ARG A 301 24.14 10.88 -21.79
C ARG A 301 22.90 11.57 -22.33
N GLN A 302 21.74 11.09 -21.96
CA GLN A 302 20.47 11.61 -22.44
C GLN A 302 19.44 11.46 -21.31
N ALA A 303 18.56 12.45 -21.20
CA ALA A 303 17.41 12.41 -20.31
C ALA A 303 16.19 13.00 -21.01
N SER A 304 15.02 12.40 -20.84
CA SER A 304 13.76 12.89 -21.40
C SER A 304 12.59 12.50 -20.51
N ILE A 305 11.64 13.41 -20.34
CA ILE A 305 10.39 13.13 -19.61
C ILE A 305 9.41 12.53 -20.61
N ILE A 306 8.84 11.38 -20.26
CA ILE A 306 7.89 10.62 -21.07
C ILE A 306 6.63 10.27 -20.27
N GLY A 307 5.66 9.65 -20.95
CA GLY A 307 4.38 9.25 -20.34
C GLY A 307 3.30 10.32 -20.46
N LYS A 308 2.04 9.89 -20.39
CA LYS A 308 0.85 10.76 -20.51
C LYS A 308 0.84 11.88 -19.45
N ASN A 309 1.26 11.56 -18.23
CA ASN A 309 1.29 12.48 -17.09
C ASN A 309 2.65 13.18 -16.93
N ARG A 310 3.61 12.97 -17.84
CA ARG A 310 4.95 13.57 -17.82
C ARG A 310 5.72 13.36 -16.50
N ASN A 311 5.50 12.22 -15.85
CA ASN A 311 6.06 11.84 -14.55
C ASN A 311 6.99 10.62 -14.63
N VAL A 312 7.52 10.33 -15.82
CA VAL A 312 8.47 9.25 -16.03
C VAL A 312 9.72 9.83 -16.70
N LEU A 313 10.87 9.70 -16.04
CA LEU A 313 12.17 10.09 -16.58
C LEU A 313 12.83 8.88 -17.23
N LYS A 314 13.06 8.98 -18.56
CA LYS A 314 13.84 8.00 -19.32
C LYS A 314 15.24 8.55 -19.50
N MET A 315 16.25 7.73 -19.20
CA MET A 315 17.65 8.11 -19.28
C MET A 315 18.46 7.09 -20.07
N VAL A 316 19.56 7.55 -20.65
CA VAL A 316 20.67 6.72 -21.09
C VAL A 316 21.86 7.03 -20.18
N LEU A 317 22.26 6.03 -19.40
CA LEU A 317 23.39 6.09 -18.47
C LEU A 317 24.60 5.43 -19.11
N GLU A 318 25.78 5.95 -18.84
CA GLU A 318 27.07 5.41 -19.31
C GLU A 318 27.97 5.15 -18.11
N ASP A 319 28.58 3.97 -18.07
CA ASP A 319 29.59 3.63 -17.08
C ASP A 319 31.01 4.10 -17.46
N ALA A 320 31.98 3.84 -16.60
CA ALA A 320 33.37 4.22 -16.81
C ALA A 320 34.02 3.50 -18.02
N ASN A 321 33.42 2.39 -18.48
CA ASN A 321 33.90 1.62 -19.63
C ASN A 321 33.19 2.00 -20.93
N ALA A 322 32.40 3.08 -20.93
CA ALA A 322 31.60 3.59 -22.05
C ALA A 322 30.44 2.63 -22.48
N TYR A 323 30.03 1.68 -21.65
CA TYR A 323 28.81 0.92 -21.90
C TYR A 323 27.59 1.75 -21.54
N SER A 324 26.57 1.68 -22.39
CA SER A 324 25.33 2.44 -22.24
C SER A 324 24.18 1.57 -21.78
N TYR A 325 23.40 2.08 -20.81
CA TYR A 325 22.26 1.41 -20.18
C TYR A 325 21.01 2.28 -20.26
N ALA A 326 19.90 1.69 -20.66
CA ALA A 326 18.61 2.37 -20.57
C ALA A 326 18.09 2.31 -19.13
N ALA A 327 17.72 3.46 -18.59
CA ALA A 327 17.16 3.58 -17.25
C ALA A 327 15.82 4.32 -17.29
N ILE A 328 14.91 3.94 -16.40
CA ILE A 328 13.61 4.56 -16.24
C ILE A 328 13.41 4.86 -14.76
N MET A 329 13.04 6.10 -14.44
CA MET A 329 12.63 6.52 -13.11
C MET A 329 11.15 6.92 -13.18
N PHE A 330 10.33 6.23 -12.40
CA PHE A 330 8.90 6.56 -12.26
C PHE A 330 8.73 7.62 -11.16
N ARG A 331 7.68 8.44 -11.27
CA ARG A 331 7.39 9.55 -10.34
C ARG A 331 8.57 10.54 -10.28
N ALA A 332 9.03 10.97 -11.43
CA ALA A 332 10.07 11.97 -11.59
C ALA A 332 9.39 13.34 -11.81
N ASP A 333 8.78 13.86 -10.74
CA ASP A 333 8.09 15.15 -10.71
C ASP A 333 9.10 16.25 -10.32
#